data_66ab78ecdc41b391d4fe1d20fdc81bc8
#
_entry.id   66ab78ecdc41b391d4fe1d20fdc81bc8
#
_cell.length_a   1.000
_cell.length_b   1.000
_cell.length_c   1.000
_cell.angle_alpha   90.00
_cell.angle_beta   90.00
_cell.angle_gamma   90.00
#
_symmetry.space_group_name_H-M   'P 1'
#
loop_
_entity.id
_entity.type
_entity.pdbx_description
1 polymer ?
#
loop_
_entity_poly.entity_id
_entity_poly.type
_entity_poly.pdbx_seq_one_letter_code
_entity_poly.pdbx_strand_id
1 'polypeptide(L)'
;MANRHLARSVVLQSLFEWDFSKRPESDAIAILTRDAEEFAPGMKDTSFMEDLLNGVIEKRKDLDTIIKKAAPDWPIEKISIVDRNILRIGLYELLFSDHSQVPPKVAINETIYLGCF
;
A
#
# COMPACT_ATOMS: atom_id res chain seq x y z
N MET A 1 14.04 15.23 -6.25
CA MET A 1 13.90 13.79 -6.16
C MET A 1 12.67 13.42 -5.38
N ALA A 2 11.88 12.55 -5.94
CA ALA A 2 10.64 12.16 -5.29
C ALA A 2 10.95 11.32 -4.05
N ASN A 3 10.31 11.65 -2.95
CA ASN A 3 10.44 10.87 -1.73
C ASN A 3 9.42 9.73 -1.75
N ARG A 4 9.67 8.73 -2.59
CA ARG A 4 8.76 7.62 -2.79
C ARG A 4 8.61 6.74 -1.58
N HIS A 5 9.66 6.61 -0.78
CA HIS A 5 9.56 5.87 0.47
C HIS A 5 8.54 6.53 1.42
N LEU A 6 8.64 7.84 1.59
CA LEU A 6 7.67 8.57 2.41
C LEU A 6 6.26 8.48 1.81
N ALA A 7 6.13 8.59 0.50
CA ALA A 7 4.85 8.44 -0.17
C ALA A 7 4.22 7.07 0.12
N ARG A 8 5.02 5.99 0.05
CA ARG A 8 4.54 4.64 0.38
C ARG A 8 4.14 4.52 1.83
N SER A 9 4.87 5.18 2.73
CA SER A 9 4.53 5.17 4.16
C SER A 9 3.20 5.86 4.42
N VAL A 10 2.92 6.96 3.73
CA VAL A 10 1.62 7.65 3.84
C VAL A 10 0.50 6.76 3.31
N VAL A 11 0.71 6.08 2.18
CA VAL A 11 -0.28 5.14 1.64
C VAL A 11 -0.52 3.99 2.61
N LEU A 12 0.54 3.46 3.23
CA LEU A 12 0.42 2.41 4.24
C LEU A 12 -0.45 2.88 5.42
N GLN A 13 -0.20 4.08 5.91
CA GLN A 13 -0.99 4.65 7.00
C GLN A 13 -2.46 4.79 6.60
N SER A 14 -2.73 5.23 5.38
CA SER A 14 -4.09 5.40 4.88
C SER A 14 -4.79 4.06 4.71
N LEU A 15 -4.09 3.06 4.20
CA LEU A 15 -4.63 1.70 4.07
C LEU A 15 -4.92 1.08 5.44
N PHE A 16 -4.04 1.33 6.42
CA PHE A 16 -4.27 0.87 7.78
C PHE A 16 -5.57 1.45 8.34
N GLU A 17 -5.76 2.75 8.24
CA GLU A 17 -6.98 3.39 8.75
C GLU A 17 -8.22 2.88 8.02
N TRP A 18 -8.15 2.79 6.70
CA TRP A 18 -9.25 2.32 5.89
C TRP A 18 -9.63 0.87 6.24
N ASP A 19 -8.64 0.00 6.36
CA ASP A 19 -8.85 -1.41 6.66
C ASP A 19 -9.34 -1.61 8.11
N PHE A 20 -8.71 -0.94 9.05
CA PHE A 20 -9.07 -1.02 10.47
C PHE A 20 -10.49 -0.57 10.72
N SER A 21 -10.89 0.55 10.11
CA SER A 21 -12.21 1.14 10.31
C SER A 21 -13.30 0.47 9.48
N LYS A 22 -12.94 -0.42 8.56
CA LYS A 22 -13.87 -1.08 7.63
C LYS A 22 -14.70 -0.07 6.83
N ARG A 23 -14.05 1.00 6.42
CA ARG A 23 -14.71 2.08 5.70
C ARG A 23 -14.93 1.71 4.23
N PRO A 24 -15.93 2.33 3.57
CA PRO A 24 -16.15 2.11 2.13
C PRO A 24 -14.94 2.53 1.30
N GLU A 25 -14.77 1.91 0.14
CA GLU A 25 -13.68 2.26 -0.77
C GLU A 25 -13.70 3.75 -1.16
N SER A 26 -14.89 4.34 -1.24
CA SER A 26 -15.05 5.76 -1.58
C SER A 26 -14.42 6.71 -0.56
N ASP A 27 -14.17 6.25 0.67
CA ASP A 27 -13.56 7.07 1.71
C ASP A 27 -12.03 7.06 1.66
N ALA A 28 -11.44 6.16 0.91
CA ALA A 28 -9.99 5.94 0.92
C ALA A 28 -9.21 7.17 0.47
N ILE A 29 -9.66 7.86 -0.57
CA ILE A 29 -8.97 9.05 -1.07
C ILE A 29 -9.04 10.20 -0.06
N ALA A 30 -10.16 10.35 0.63
CA ALA A 30 -10.28 11.38 1.67
C ALA A 30 -9.30 11.12 2.81
N ILE A 31 -9.15 9.86 3.22
CA ILE A 31 -8.18 9.46 4.24
C ILE A 31 -6.77 9.79 3.75
N LEU A 32 -6.44 9.44 2.51
CA LEU A 32 -5.13 9.70 1.94
C LEU A 32 -4.81 11.19 1.90
N THR A 33 -5.77 12.01 1.47
CA THR A 33 -5.57 13.46 1.38
C THR A 33 -5.26 14.05 2.75
N ARG A 34 -6.01 13.63 3.77
CA ARG A 34 -5.77 14.08 5.15
C ARG A 34 -4.40 13.63 5.66
N ASP A 35 -4.06 12.35 5.45
CA ASP A 35 -2.79 11.81 5.92
C ASP A 35 -1.60 12.45 5.22
N ALA A 36 -1.72 12.71 3.92
CA ALA A 36 -0.64 13.35 3.16
C ALA A 36 -0.37 14.77 3.70
N GLU A 37 -1.40 15.52 4.03
CA GLU A 37 -1.22 16.84 4.61
C GLU A 37 -0.63 16.79 6.01
N GLU A 38 -1.01 15.80 6.80
CA GLU A 38 -0.56 15.67 8.19
C GLU A 38 0.88 15.16 8.29
N PHE A 39 1.22 14.15 7.50
CA PHE A 39 2.51 13.45 7.64
C PHE A 39 3.54 13.83 6.60
N ALA A 40 3.13 14.42 5.49
CA ALA A 40 4.04 14.79 4.40
C ALA A 40 3.59 16.08 3.73
N PRO A 41 3.47 17.19 4.48
CA PRO A 41 3.01 18.45 3.90
C PRO A 41 3.97 18.90 2.80
N GLY A 42 3.41 19.39 1.71
CA GLY A 42 4.20 19.87 0.58
C GLY A 42 4.75 18.80 -0.34
N MET A 43 4.42 17.53 -0.11
CA MET A 43 4.85 16.45 -0.99
C MET A 43 4.22 16.60 -2.38
N LYS A 44 5.03 16.41 -3.42
CA LYS A 44 4.60 16.59 -4.80
C LYS A 44 4.15 15.31 -5.49
N ASP A 45 4.36 14.15 -4.87
CA ASP A 45 4.04 12.84 -5.45
C ASP A 45 2.60 12.40 -5.15
N THR A 46 1.65 13.34 -5.19
CA THR A 46 0.25 13.01 -4.88
C THR A 46 -0.35 12.03 -5.88
N SER A 47 -0.01 12.15 -7.17
CA SER A 47 -0.51 11.20 -8.17
C SER A 47 0.00 9.79 -7.91
N PHE A 48 1.27 9.64 -7.52
CA PHE A 48 1.83 8.35 -7.16
C PHE A 48 1.07 7.72 -5.99
N MET A 49 0.83 8.51 -4.94
CA MET A 49 0.09 8.03 -3.77
C MET A 49 -1.34 7.62 -4.11
N GLU A 50 -2.04 8.43 -4.90
CA GLU A 50 -3.41 8.12 -5.31
C GLU A 50 -3.47 6.87 -6.18
N ASP A 51 -2.56 6.73 -7.13
CA ASP A 51 -2.52 5.57 -8.01
C ASP A 51 -2.21 4.30 -7.22
N LEU A 52 -1.27 4.37 -6.29
CA LEU A 52 -0.92 3.24 -5.45
C LEU A 52 -2.08 2.83 -4.55
N LEU A 53 -2.69 3.78 -3.87
CA LEU A 53 -3.82 3.51 -2.99
C LEU A 53 -4.98 2.89 -3.75
N ASN A 54 -5.40 3.52 -4.84
CA ASN A 54 -6.52 3.04 -5.66
C ASN A 54 -6.22 1.68 -6.27
N GLY A 55 -4.99 1.47 -6.73
CA GLY A 55 -4.58 0.20 -7.31
C GLY A 55 -4.64 -0.93 -6.30
N VAL A 56 -4.13 -0.71 -5.09
CA VAL A 56 -4.16 -1.73 -4.03
C VAL A 56 -5.61 -2.08 -3.67
N ILE A 57 -6.47 -1.07 -3.53
CA ILE A 57 -7.87 -1.31 -3.17
C ILE A 57 -8.60 -2.06 -4.30
N GLU A 58 -8.39 -1.63 -5.54
CA GLU A 58 -9.02 -2.27 -6.70
C GLU A 58 -8.61 -3.73 -6.83
N LYS A 59 -7.33 -4.03 -6.61
CA LYS A 59 -6.77 -5.39 -6.74
C LYS A 59 -6.75 -6.16 -5.44
N ARG A 60 -7.35 -5.66 -4.38
CA ARG A 60 -7.28 -6.26 -3.04
C ARG A 60 -7.64 -7.73 -3.04
N LYS A 61 -8.72 -8.12 -3.71
CA LYS A 61 -9.15 -9.52 -3.72
C LYS A 61 -8.12 -10.43 -4.37
N ASP A 62 -7.53 -9.98 -5.48
CA ASP A 62 -6.49 -10.73 -6.18
C ASP A 62 -5.23 -10.82 -5.33
N LEU A 63 -4.84 -9.71 -4.70
CA LEU A 63 -3.67 -9.67 -3.81
C LEU A 63 -3.85 -10.61 -2.62
N ASP A 64 -5.02 -10.58 -2.00
CA ASP A 64 -5.31 -11.45 -0.85
C ASP A 64 -5.31 -12.93 -1.25
N THR A 65 -5.78 -13.25 -2.45
CA THR A 65 -5.72 -14.61 -2.98
C THR A 65 -4.27 -15.09 -3.13
N ILE A 66 -3.39 -14.21 -3.62
CA ILE A 66 -1.97 -14.52 -3.77
C ILE A 66 -1.34 -14.75 -2.38
N ILE A 67 -1.64 -13.89 -1.43
CA ILE A 67 -1.12 -14.02 -0.06
C ILE A 67 -1.58 -15.35 0.55
N LYS A 68 -2.84 -15.71 0.38
CA LYS A 68 -3.38 -16.97 0.87
C LYS A 68 -2.65 -18.18 0.29
N LYS A 69 -2.37 -18.16 -1.00
CA LYS A 69 -1.67 -19.25 -1.67
C LYS A 69 -0.22 -19.36 -1.22
N ALA A 70 0.42 -18.22 -0.96
CA ALA A 70 1.81 -18.20 -0.51
C ALA A 70 1.96 -18.63 0.95
N ALA A 71 0.96 -18.34 1.77
CA ALA A 71 0.99 -18.63 3.20
C ALA A 71 -0.33 -19.28 3.64
N PRO A 72 -0.60 -20.54 3.22
CA PRO A 72 -1.89 -21.18 3.49
C PRO A 72 -2.16 -21.43 4.97
N ASP A 73 -1.10 -21.51 5.79
CA ASP A 73 -1.25 -21.73 7.22
C ASP A 73 -1.53 -20.43 8.00
N TRP A 74 -1.49 -19.29 7.32
CA TRP A 74 -1.70 -17.98 7.94
C TRP A 74 -2.88 -17.29 7.28
N PRO A 75 -4.10 -17.48 7.81
CA PRO A 75 -5.27 -16.77 7.28
C PRO A 75 -5.06 -15.27 7.31
N ILE A 76 -5.51 -14.59 6.27
CA ILE A 76 -5.30 -13.15 6.14
C ILE A 76 -5.88 -12.37 7.31
N GLU A 77 -6.93 -12.88 7.92
CA GLU A 77 -7.57 -12.27 9.08
C GLU A 77 -6.69 -12.33 10.34
N LYS A 78 -5.72 -13.25 10.35
CA LYS A 78 -4.79 -13.40 11.48
C LYS A 78 -3.46 -12.69 11.26
N ILE A 79 -3.22 -12.23 10.04
CA ILE A 79 -2.06 -11.37 9.76
C ILE A 79 -2.41 -9.97 10.28
N SER A 80 -1.47 -9.29 10.94
CA SER A 80 -1.74 -7.96 11.45
C SER A 80 -2.15 -7.01 10.31
N ILE A 81 -2.98 -6.01 10.63
CA ILE A 81 -3.46 -5.06 9.61
C ILE A 81 -2.30 -4.36 8.93
N VAL A 82 -1.26 -4.00 9.69
CA VAL A 82 -0.07 -3.37 9.12
C VAL A 82 0.64 -4.32 8.16
N ASP A 83 0.91 -5.53 8.60
CA ASP A 83 1.64 -6.51 7.79
C ASP A 83 0.91 -6.89 6.51
N ARG A 84 -0.40 -7.11 6.59
CA ARG A 84 -1.15 -7.47 5.38
C ARG A 84 -1.20 -6.32 4.38
N ASN A 85 -1.23 -5.09 4.83
CA ASN A 85 -1.22 -3.94 3.92
C ASN A 85 0.18 -3.68 3.35
N ILE A 86 1.24 -3.96 4.09
CA ILE A 86 2.62 -3.97 3.56
C ILE A 86 2.72 -4.99 2.42
N LEU A 87 2.22 -6.20 2.64
CA LEU A 87 2.22 -7.24 1.61
C LEU A 87 1.41 -6.83 0.38
N ARG A 88 0.25 -6.23 0.59
CA ARG A 88 -0.59 -5.75 -0.51
C ARG A 88 0.14 -4.70 -1.35
N ILE A 89 0.77 -3.73 -0.72
CA ILE A 89 1.53 -2.68 -1.42
C ILE A 89 2.66 -3.31 -2.24
N GLY A 90 3.45 -4.18 -1.62
CA GLY A 90 4.59 -4.80 -2.28
C GLY A 90 4.18 -5.66 -3.47
N LEU A 91 3.15 -6.48 -3.30
CA LEU A 91 2.65 -7.32 -4.38
C LEU A 91 2.04 -6.48 -5.50
N TYR A 92 1.30 -5.44 -5.16
CA TYR A 92 0.73 -4.57 -6.17
C TYR A 92 1.82 -3.94 -7.04
N GLU A 93 2.85 -3.38 -6.41
CA GLU A 93 3.94 -2.75 -7.15
C GLU A 93 4.71 -3.77 -7.99
N LEU A 94 4.91 -4.98 -7.47
CA LEU A 94 5.63 -6.02 -8.18
C LEU A 94 4.84 -6.54 -9.40
N LEU A 95 3.54 -6.73 -9.26
CA LEU A 95 2.74 -7.44 -10.26
C LEU A 95 1.90 -6.55 -11.17
N PHE A 96 1.44 -5.42 -10.68
CA PHE A 96 0.44 -4.61 -11.38
C PHE A 96 0.90 -3.19 -11.71
N SER A 97 1.97 -2.67 -11.07
CA SER A 97 2.38 -1.31 -11.36
C SER A 97 3.23 -1.24 -12.64
N ASP A 98 3.43 -0.01 -13.12
CA ASP A 98 4.26 0.24 -14.28
C ASP A 98 5.74 0.04 -13.91
N HIS A 99 6.34 -1.00 -14.44
CA HIS A 99 7.73 -1.35 -14.13
C HIS A 99 8.75 -0.34 -14.68
N SER A 100 8.34 0.53 -15.58
CA SER A 100 9.22 1.63 -16.02
C SER A 100 9.40 2.66 -14.90
N GLN A 101 8.39 2.82 -14.03
CA GLN A 101 8.45 3.72 -12.89
C GLN A 101 8.86 3.03 -11.59
N VAL A 102 8.45 1.77 -11.42
CA VAL A 102 8.78 0.98 -10.24
C VAL A 102 9.31 -0.38 -10.70
N PRO A 103 10.62 -0.51 -10.95
CA PRO A 103 11.19 -1.80 -11.31
C PRO A 103 10.95 -2.84 -10.21
N PRO A 104 10.81 -4.13 -10.55
CA PRO A 104 10.54 -5.18 -9.56
C PRO A 104 11.54 -5.21 -8.41
N LYS A 105 12.80 -4.96 -8.68
CA LYS A 105 13.83 -4.93 -7.63
C LYS A 105 13.54 -3.82 -6.61
N VAL A 106 13.11 -2.65 -7.08
CA VAL A 106 12.76 -1.52 -6.20
C VAL A 106 11.53 -1.87 -5.38
N ALA A 107 10.52 -2.49 -6.00
CA ALA A 107 9.30 -2.89 -5.28
C ALA A 107 9.61 -3.87 -4.15
N ILE A 108 10.46 -4.86 -4.39
CA ILE A 108 10.88 -5.83 -3.38
C ILE A 108 11.63 -5.13 -2.25
N ASN A 109 12.60 -4.29 -2.57
CA ASN A 109 13.39 -3.58 -1.57
C ASN A 109 12.53 -2.66 -0.71
N GLU A 110 11.58 -1.95 -1.32
CA GLU A 110 10.68 -1.06 -0.57
C GLU A 110 9.74 -1.83 0.34
N THR A 111 9.27 -3.01 -0.09
CA THR A 111 8.44 -3.86 0.76
C THR A 111 9.19 -4.28 2.01
N ILE A 112 10.45 -4.70 1.85
CA ILE A 112 11.31 -5.07 2.97
C ILE A 112 11.52 -3.86 3.89
N TYR A 113 11.79 -2.70 3.31
CA TYR A 113 12.04 -1.48 4.07
C TYR A 113 10.81 -1.07 4.89
N LEU A 114 9.61 -1.15 4.31
CA LEU A 114 8.36 -0.85 5.04
C LEU A 114 8.18 -1.81 6.22
N GLY A 115 8.55 -3.07 6.04
CA GLY A 115 8.41 -4.08 7.08
C GLY A 115 9.39 -3.94 8.24
N CYS A 116 10.39 -3.05 8.12
CA CYS A 116 11.40 -2.83 9.17
C CYS A 116 10.99 -1.77 10.22
N PHE A 117 9.83 -1.18 10.09
CA PHE A 117 9.37 -0.17 11.05
C PHE A 117 9.16 -0.75 12.43
#